data_bb5bfbc0f8bdf9fdf50b4f8f1666c904
#
_entry.id   bb5bfbc0f8bdf9fdf50b4f8f1666c904
#
_cell.length_a   1.000
_cell.length_b   1.000
_cell.length_c   1.000
_cell.angle_alpha   90.00
_cell.angle_beta   90.00
_cell.angle_gamma   90.00
#
_symmetry.space_group_name_H-M   'P 1'
#
loop_
_entity.id
_entity.type
_entity.pdbx_description
1 polymer ?
#
loop_
_entity_poly.entity_id
_entity_poly.type
_entity_poly.pdbx_seq_one_letter_code
_entity_poly.pdbx_strand_id
1 'polypeptide(L)'
;MVDQSPDLSLIFNALADPTRRRLLEALAAGEQCVTDLAAPFQLTLAAISKHLRVLERAGLLIRRKDGRVHHMRANPRTLDAARAWIEAYAAHWDHSFDALDAMLAKKTRELIDQADEQTRRLNRED
;
A
#
# COMPACT_ATOMS: atom_id res chain seq x y z
N MET A 1 -17.42 24.38 -0.14
CA MET A 1 -17.71 22.93 -0.32
C MET A 1 -16.59 22.12 0.28
N VAL A 2 -16.90 21.34 1.30
CA VAL A 2 -15.88 20.50 1.94
C VAL A 2 -15.68 19.24 1.08
N ASP A 3 -14.46 19.05 0.64
CA ASP A 3 -14.09 17.83 -0.07
C ASP A 3 -14.12 16.66 0.92
N GLN A 4 -14.98 15.67 0.66
CA GLN A 4 -15.10 14.47 1.50
C GLN A 4 -14.22 13.32 1.03
N SER A 5 -13.35 13.57 0.05
CA SER A 5 -12.39 12.58 -0.41
C SER A 5 -11.43 12.23 0.73
N PRO A 6 -11.07 10.94 0.89
CA PRO A 6 -10.06 10.56 1.88
C PRO A 6 -8.73 11.27 1.61
N ASP A 7 -8.10 11.74 2.68
CA ASP A 7 -6.77 12.37 2.59
C ASP A 7 -5.71 11.27 2.58
N LEU A 8 -5.13 11.02 1.42
CA LEU A 8 -4.11 9.99 1.22
C LEU A 8 -2.87 10.21 2.10
N SER A 9 -2.48 11.46 2.32
CA SER A 9 -1.32 11.77 3.17
C SER A 9 -1.57 11.36 4.61
N LEU A 10 -2.77 11.61 5.14
CA LEU A 10 -3.14 11.15 6.48
C LEU A 10 -3.19 9.63 6.57
N ILE A 11 -3.71 8.96 5.54
CA ILE A 11 -3.80 7.51 5.49
C ILE A 11 -2.41 6.89 5.52
N PHE A 12 -1.51 7.30 4.64
CA PHE A 12 -0.17 6.74 4.57
C PHE A 12 0.66 7.08 5.81
N ASN A 13 0.51 8.28 6.37
CA ASN A 13 1.16 8.63 7.62
C ASN A 13 0.68 7.73 8.77
N ALA A 14 -0.62 7.48 8.86
CA ALA A 14 -1.18 6.60 9.88
C ALA A 14 -0.65 5.17 9.73
N LEU A 15 -0.49 4.68 8.51
CA LEU A 15 0.02 3.35 8.23
C LEU A 15 1.55 3.23 8.35
N ALA A 16 2.26 4.34 8.49
CA ALA A 16 3.72 4.33 8.57
C ALA A 16 4.27 3.79 9.89
N ASP A 17 3.44 3.69 10.94
CA ASP A 17 3.85 3.18 12.25
C ASP A 17 3.47 1.71 12.42
N PRO A 18 4.39 0.85 12.89
CA PRO A 18 4.10 -0.59 13.03
C PRO A 18 3.03 -0.90 14.08
N THR A 19 2.98 -0.14 15.17
CA THR A 19 1.94 -0.33 16.21
C THR A 19 0.56 -0.04 15.65
N ARG A 20 0.44 1.03 14.87
CA ARG A 20 -0.85 1.37 14.25
C ARG A 20 -1.30 0.31 13.25
N ARG A 21 -0.37 -0.25 12.46
CA ARG A 21 -0.71 -1.36 11.56
C ARG A 21 -1.18 -2.59 12.32
N ARG A 22 -0.54 -2.91 13.45
CA ARG A 22 -0.95 -4.04 14.30
C ARG A 22 -2.33 -3.83 14.91
N LEU A 23 -2.65 -2.61 15.31
CA LEU A 23 -4.00 -2.27 15.80
C LEU A 23 -5.07 -2.50 14.73
N LEU A 24 -4.80 -2.08 13.50
CA LEU A 24 -5.70 -2.33 12.36
C LEU A 24 -5.85 -3.82 12.09
N GLU A 25 -4.76 -4.57 12.10
CA GLU A 25 -4.79 -6.03 11.90
C GLU A 25 -5.64 -6.72 12.96
N ALA A 26 -5.54 -6.28 14.22
CA ALA A 26 -6.33 -6.82 15.31
C ALA A 26 -7.85 -6.58 15.13
N LEU A 27 -8.22 -5.52 14.40
CA LEU A 27 -9.62 -5.20 14.11
C LEU A 27 -10.17 -5.90 12.86
N ALA A 28 -9.33 -6.63 12.14
CA ALA A 28 -9.76 -7.32 10.92
C ALA A 28 -10.85 -8.38 11.20
N ALA A 29 -10.85 -8.95 12.40
CA ALA A 29 -11.84 -9.95 12.83
C ALA A 29 -13.17 -9.34 13.27
N GLY A 30 -13.23 -8.01 13.47
CA GLY A 30 -14.44 -7.32 13.89
C GLY A 30 -14.19 -6.24 14.94
N GLU A 31 -15.27 -5.63 15.38
CA GLU A 31 -15.27 -4.55 16.37
C GLU A 31 -14.74 -5.04 17.72
N GLN A 32 -13.92 -4.22 18.38
CA GLN A 32 -13.41 -4.47 19.73
C GLN A 32 -13.46 -3.19 20.55
N CYS A 33 -13.69 -3.34 21.87
CA CYS A 33 -13.53 -2.20 22.75
C CYS A 33 -12.04 -1.85 22.93
N VAL A 34 -11.78 -0.60 23.29
CA VAL A 34 -10.39 -0.09 23.38
C VAL A 34 -9.55 -0.88 24.38
N THR A 35 -10.12 -1.27 25.52
CA THR A 35 -9.38 -2.02 26.54
C THR A 35 -8.98 -3.42 26.06
N ASP A 36 -9.87 -4.13 25.38
CA ASP A 36 -9.58 -5.44 24.81
C ASP A 36 -8.57 -5.33 23.67
N LEU A 37 -8.71 -4.31 22.85
CA LEU A 37 -7.79 -4.04 21.75
C LEU A 37 -6.37 -3.74 22.24
N ALA A 38 -6.25 -3.00 23.35
CA ALA A 38 -4.97 -2.61 23.93
C ALA A 38 -4.27 -3.73 24.68
N ALA A 39 -5.02 -4.73 25.18
CA ALA A 39 -4.51 -5.74 26.09
C ALA A 39 -3.26 -6.49 25.60
N PRO A 40 -3.13 -6.90 24.30
CA PRO A 40 -1.93 -7.60 23.82
C PRO A 40 -0.69 -6.71 23.66
N PHE A 41 -0.85 -5.39 23.77
CA PHE A 41 0.27 -4.46 23.53
C PHE A 41 0.95 -4.10 24.84
N GLN A 42 2.28 -4.02 24.82
CA GLN A 42 3.08 -3.59 25.97
C GLN A 42 3.23 -2.07 25.97
N LEU A 43 2.12 -1.36 25.88
CA LEU A 43 2.05 0.09 25.87
C LEU A 43 1.00 0.56 26.85
N THR A 44 1.15 1.82 27.31
CA THR A 44 0.14 2.44 28.15
C THR A 44 -1.15 2.64 27.36
N LEU A 45 -2.27 2.68 28.06
CA LEU A 45 -3.56 3.01 27.45
C LEU A 45 -3.54 4.38 26.79
N ALA A 46 -2.82 5.33 27.38
CA ALA A 46 -2.65 6.67 26.80
C ALA A 46 -1.93 6.62 25.45
N ALA A 47 -0.87 5.80 25.34
CA ALA A 47 -0.14 5.62 24.07
C ALA A 47 -1.02 4.94 23.01
N ILE A 48 -1.74 3.90 23.38
CA ILE A 48 -2.69 3.24 22.48
C ILE A 48 -3.76 4.22 22.00
N SER A 49 -4.32 5.03 22.91
CA SER A 49 -5.34 6.04 22.58
C SER A 49 -4.82 7.07 21.57
N LYS A 50 -3.56 7.46 21.69
CA LYS A 50 -2.90 8.35 20.70
C LYS A 50 -2.85 7.73 19.32
N HIS A 51 -2.42 6.46 19.22
CA HIS A 51 -2.38 5.74 17.96
C HIS A 51 -3.76 5.59 17.34
N LEU A 52 -4.77 5.29 18.16
CA LEU A 52 -6.15 5.17 17.69
C LEU A 52 -6.69 6.50 17.15
N ARG A 53 -6.33 7.64 17.75
CA ARG A 53 -6.73 8.95 17.25
C ARG A 53 -6.12 9.25 15.88
N VAL A 54 -4.86 8.90 15.67
CA VAL A 54 -4.20 9.08 14.37
C VAL A 54 -4.92 8.28 13.30
N LEU A 55 -5.25 7.02 13.58
CA LEU A 55 -5.99 6.14 12.68
C LEU A 55 -7.41 6.67 12.42
N GLU A 56 -8.08 7.16 13.46
CA GLU A 56 -9.42 7.73 13.37
C GLU A 56 -9.45 9.00 12.51
N ARG A 57 -8.48 9.90 12.69
CA ARG A 57 -8.36 11.12 11.87
C ARG A 57 -8.12 10.81 10.39
N ALA A 58 -7.40 9.75 10.11
CA ALA A 58 -7.16 9.29 8.75
C ALA A 58 -8.40 8.62 8.13
N GLY A 59 -9.44 8.40 8.93
CA GLY A 59 -10.66 7.72 8.49
C GLY A 59 -10.53 6.20 8.44
N LEU A 60 -9.42 5.64 8.96
CA LEU A 60 -9.17 4.20 8.96
C LEU A 60 -9.96 3.45 10.03
N LEU A 61 -10.37 4.15 11.09
CA LEU A 61 -11.15 3.62 12.18
C LEU A 61 -12.43 4.42 12.39
N ILE A 62 -13.47 3.73 12.84
CA ILE A 62 -14.72 4.34 13.27
C ILE A 62 -14.93 3.98 14.76
N ARG A 63 -15.23 5.00 15.54
CA ARG A 63 -15.49 4.87 16.98
C ARG A 63 -17.00 4.83 17.23
N ARG A 64 -17.44 3.85 18.00
CA ARG A 64 -18.82 3.79 18.49
C ARG A 64 -18.80 3.89 20.02
N LYS A 65 -19.47 4.87 20.55
CA LYS A 65 -19.59 5.06 22.01
C LYS A 65 -20.84 4.34 22.51
N ASP A 66 -20.66 3.56 23.55
CA ASP A 66 -21.75 2.91 24.28
C ASP A 66 -21.54 3.20 25.77
N GLY A 67 -22.17 4.28 26.23
CA GLY A 67 -21.90 4.82 27.56
C GLY A 67 -20.44 5.25 27.69
N ARG A 68 -19.71 4.66 28.64
CA ARG A 68 -18.28 4.91 28.85
C ARG A 68 -17.39 3.98 28.02
N VAL A 69 -17.96 3.00 27.35
CA VAL A 69 -17.21 2.04 26.56
C VAL A 69 -17.09 2.53 25.14
N HIS A 70 -15.86 2.58 24.64
CA HIS A 70 -15.56 2.94 23.26
C HIS A 70 -15.24 1.68 22.47
N HIS A 71 -15.96 1.47 21.38
CA HIS A 71 -15.74 0.37 20.47
C HIS A 71 -15.14 0.89 19.17
N MET A 72 -14.13 0.19 18.67
CA MET A 72 -13.43 0.57 17.45
C MET A 72 -13.65 -0.50 16.39
N ARG A 73 -13.86 -0.06 15.16
CA ARG A 73 -13.90 -0.93 13.98
C ARG A 73 -13.15 -0.31 12.82
N ALA A 74 -12.62 -1.15 11.95
CA ALA A 74 -11.96 -0.68 10.74
C ALA A 74 -12.97 -0.10 9.75
N ASN A 75 -12.53 0.89 8.98
CA ASN A 75 -13.33 1.45 7.88
C ASN A 75 -12.75 1.00 6.54
N PRO A 76 -13.32 -0.03 5.90
CA PRO A 76 -12.76 -0.58 4.67
C PRO A 76 -12.79 0.39 3.49
N ARG A 77 -13.72 1.37 3.48
CA ARG A 77 -13.80 2.36 2.40
C ARG A 77 -12.55 3.23 2.30
N THR A 78 -11.96 3.57 3.44
CA THR A 78 -10.72 4.35 3.47
C THR A 78 -9.55 3.56 2.90
N LEU A 79 -9.48 2.26 3.20
CA LEU A 79 -8.48 1.37 2.62
C LEU A 79 -8.64 1.22 1.11
N ASP A 80 -9.86 1.23 0.61
CA ASP A 80 -10.12 1.17 -0.84
C ASP A 80 -9.53 2.36 -1.58
N ALA A 81 -9.59 3.56 -1.00
CA ALA A 81 -8.98 4.75 -1.58
C ALA A 81 -7.45 4.61 -1.68
N ALA A 82 -6.81 4.11 -0.63
CA ALA A 82 -5.37 3.85 -0.62
C ALA A 82 -5.00 2.76 -1.64
N ARG A 83 -5.77 1.69 -1.69
CA ARG A 83 -5.59 0.60 -2.66
C ARG A 83 -5.68 1.13 -4.08
N ALA A 84 -6.69 1.93 -4.40
CA ALA A 84 -6.87 2.48 -5.74
C ALA A 84 -5.66 3.30 -6.18
N TRP A 85 -5.11 4.12 -5.28
CA TRP A 85 -3.90 4.89 -5.58
C TRP A 85 -2.70 3.99 -5.82
N ILE A 86 -2.49 2.99 -4.95
CA ILE A 86 -1.37 2.05 -5.06
C ILE A 86 -1.47 1.25 -6.37
N GLU A 87 -2.65 0.74 -6.70
CA GLU A 87 -2.87 -0.05 -7.92
C GLU A 87 -2.63 0.77 -9.18
N ALA A 88 -3.10 2.02 -9.21
CA ALA A 88 -2.87 2.92 -10.34
C ALA A 88 -1.38 3.21 -10.52
N TYR A 89 -0.64 3.44 -9.44
CA TYR A 89 0.79 3.68 -9.49
C TYR A 89 1.56 2.42 -9.88
N ALA A 90 1.19 1.28 -9.31
CA ALA A 90 1.80 -0.01 -9.66
C ALA A 90 1.58 -0.36 -11.13
N ALA A 91 0.37 -0.14 -11.65
CA ALA A 91 0.07 -0.36 -13.06
C ALA A 91 0.92 0.53 -13.98
N HIS A 92 1.16 1.77 -13.58
CA HIS A 92 2.05 2.69 -14.30
C HIS A 92 3.48 2.13 -14.38
N TRP A 93 4.02 1.64 -13.27
CA TRP A 93 5.35 1.03 -13.23
C TRP A 93 5.41 -0.26 -14.02
N ASP A 94 4.43 -1.13 -13.91
CA ASP A 94 4.35 -2.37 -14.69
C ASP A 94 4.37 -2.09 -16.19
N HIS A 95 3.59 -1.10 -16.64
CA HIS A 95 3.59 -0.67 -18.03
C HIS A 95 4.97 -0.14 -18.48
N SER A 96 5.64 0.64 -17.63
CA SER A 96 6.97 1.17 -17.90
C SER A 96 8.02 0.07 -17.98
N PHE A 97 7.95 -0.93 -17.10
CA PHE A 97 8.85 -2.09 -17.14
C PHE A 97 8.60 -2.96 -18.38
N ASP A 98 7.36 -3.18 -18.78
CA ASP A 98 7.02 -3.91 -20.00
C ASP A 98 7.56 -3.20 -21.25
N ALA A 99 7.44 -1.90 -21.31
CA ALA A 99 7.99 -1.10 -22.39
C ALA A 99 9.52 -1.20 -22.45
N LEU A 100 10.18 -1.17 -21.29
CA LEU A 100 11.64 -1.33 -21.20
C LEU A 100 12.06 -2.74 -21.64
N ASP A 101 11.36 -3.77 -21.17
CA ASP A 101 11.62 -5.16 -21.56
C ASP A 101 11.49 -5.34 -23.07
N ALA A 102 10.46 -4.75 -23.68
CA ALA A 102 10.26 -4.81 -25.13
C ALA A 102 11.41 -4.11 -25.89
N MET A 103 11.87 -2.96 -25.39
CA MET A 103 13.03 -2.26 -25.97
C MET A 103 14.31 -3.08 -25.88
N LEU A 104 14.55 -3.70 -24.72
CA LEU A 104 15.74 -4.54 -24.48
C LEU A 104 15.70 -5.78 -25.38
N ALA A 105 14.54 -6.42 -25.50
CA ALA A 105 14.38 -7.59 -26.38
C ALA A 105 14.64 -7.25 -27.84
N LYS A 106 14.14 -6.10 -28.31
CA LYS A 106 14.39 -5.60 -29.67
C LYS A 106 15.89 -5.35 -29.89
N LYS A 107 16.56 -4.68 -28.96
CA LYS A 107 17.98 -4.40 -29.05
C LYS A 107 18.81 -5.67 -29.09
N THR A 108 18.48 -6.65 -28.28
CA THR A 108 19.15 -7.95 -28.26
C THR A 108 19.03 -8.66 -29.61
N ARG A 109 17.84 -8.66 -30.23
CA ARG A 109 17.60 -9.24 -31.54
C ARG A 109 18.43 -8.56 -32.63
N GLU A 110 18.49 -7.22 -32.60
CA GLU A 110 19.30 -6.44 -33.54
C GLU A 110 20.77 -6.81 -33.45
N LEU A 111 21.31 -6.96 -32.22
CA LEU A 111 22.69 -7.35 -32.00
C LEU A 111 22.98 -8.76 -32.50
N ILE A 112 22.05 -9.70 -32.28
CA ILE A 112 22.19 -11.08 -32.76
C ILE A 112 22.20 -11.10 -34.30
N ASP A 113 21.28 -10.37 -34.93
CA ASP A 113 21.21 -10.29 -36.41
C ASP A 113 22.48 -9.70 -37.02
N GLN A 114 23.05 -8.68 -36.37
CA GLN A 114 24.31 -8.10 -36.81
C GLN A 114 25.47 -9.09 -36.69
N ALA A 115 25.53 -9.84 -35.62
CA ALA A 115 26.54 -10.86 -35.40
C ALA A 115 26.45 -11.99 -36.44
N ASP A 116 25.23 -12.44 -36.75
CA ASP A 116 24.98 -13.47 -37.75
C ASP A 116 25.39 -13.01 -39.16
N GLU A 117 25.07 -11.78 -39.51
CA GLU A 117 25.44 -11.20 -40.79
C GLU A 117 26.98 -11.09 -40.95
N GLN A 118 27.65 -10.69 -39.88
CA GLN A 118 29.12 -10.60 -39.88
C GLN A 118 29.75 -11.99 -40.03
N THR A 119 29.21 -13.01 -39.38
CA THR A 119 29.65 -14.39 -39.52
C THR A 119 29.48 -14.89 -40.95
N ARG A 120 28.35 -14.61 -41.60
CA ARG A 120 28.09 -14.96 -42.98
C ARG A 120 29.10 -14.30 -43.92
N ARG A 121 29.45 -13.05 -43.71
CA ARG A 121 30.46 -12.34 -44.52
C ARG A 121 31.82 -12.99 -44.38
N LEU A 122 32.23 -13.33 -43.17
CA LEU A 122 33.50 -14.01 -42.94
C LEU A 122 33.58 -15.37 -43.64
N ASN A 123 32.48 -16.13 -43.63
CA ASN A 123 32.40 -17.43 -44.29
C ASN A 123 32.41 -17.33 -45.80
N ARG A 124 32.00 -16.20 -46.40
CA ARG A 124 32.04 -15.99 -47.86
C ARG A 124 33.42 -15.63 -48.37
N GLU A 125 34.30 -15.13 -47.52
CA GLU A 125 35.67 -14.72 -47.91
C GLU A 125 36.64 -15.89 -47.92
N ASP A 126 36.24 -17.03 -47.42
CA ASP A 126 36.98 -18.27 -47.53
C ASP A 126 36.60 -18.95 -48.88
#